data_2bf1fd3871bb38626471ede9f48008b5
#
_entry.id   2bf1fd3871bb38626471ede9f48008b5
#
_cell.length_a   1.000
_cell.length_b   1.000
_cell.length_c   1.000
_cell.angle_alpha   90.00
_cell.angle_beta   90.00
_cell.angle_gamma   90.00
#
_symmetry.space_group_name_H-M   'P 1'
#
loop_
_entity.id
_entity.type
_entity.pdbx_description
1 polymer ?
#
loop_
_entity_poly.entity_id
_entity_poly.type
_entity_poly.pdbx_seq_one_letter_code
_entity_poly.pdbx_strand_id
1 'polypeptide(L)'
;CGPLIGGYFVSGGNWRGAFWAFAAQGLVAVLVAPPLLRRQFQTQKEQNQRMPLARLGLLGVAVLAICQAGVMTSTVVASVLCAGGVLLLLAFLKLDAGSKNRIFPQGVLNPRTVSGSGLVMMSSLFMATIALTVYGPLLMYIIFGAEPLVAGYIIALESLGWTVVAISTSGVSVRVEPRLIRLGSVLVSISMVGLIYAMPSGPLWLIALLSTIMGMGFGMSWSFVSKRIIANVSEAERTKASASIPTFMRVSMALGSALSGIIANFSGFSEDSSVEVAQNVAFWCFAAFVPLILVGLFTAWRVSR
;
A
#
# COMPACT_ATOMS: atom_id res chain seq x y z
N CYS A 1 5.89 13.56 1.21
CA CYS A 1 5.47 14.99 1.47
C CYS A 1 3.98 15.12 1.84
N GLY A 2 3.08 14.19 1.40
CA GLY A 2 1.64 14.30 1.67
C GLY A 2 1.29 14.49 3.16
N PRO A 3 1.71 13.59 4.06
CA PRO A 3 1.40 13.70 5.49
C PRO A 3 1.92 14.99 6.15
N LEU A 4 3.08 15.50 5.71
CA LEU A 4 3.62 16.77 6.23
C LEU A 4 2.78 17.98 5.81
N ILE A 5 2.39 18.03 4.52
CA ILE A 5 1.51 19.10 4.00
C ILE A 5 0.17 19.05 4.73
N GLY A 6 -0.42 17.84 4.86
CA GLY A 6 -1.66 17.64 5.61
C GLY A 6 -1.53 18.09 7.06
N GLY A 7 -0.50 17.64 7.78
CA GLY A 7 -0.23 18.00 9.17
C GLY A 7 -0.07 19.51 9.36
N TYR A 8 0.68 20.18 8.51
CA TYR A 8 0.89 21.62 8.56
C TYR A 8 -0.41 22.42 8.43
N PHE A 9 -1.24 22.11 7.42
CA PHE A 9 -2.50 22.82 7.20
C PHE A 9 -3.54 22.51 8.29
N VAL A 10 -3.56 21.28 8.81
CA VAL A 10 -4.48 20.90 9.90
C VAL A 10 -4.10 21.58 11.20
N SER A 11 -2.80 21.63 11.56
CA SER A 11 -2.31 22.35 12.74
C SER A 11 -2.60 23.84 12.67
N GLY A 12 -2.60 24.43 11.46
CA GLY A 12 -2.98 25.83 11.22
C GLY A 12 -4.51 26.07 11.12
N GLY A 13 -5.34 25.07 11.40
CA GLY A 13 -6.81 25.18 11.32
C GLY A 13 -7.39 25.28 9.90
N ASN A 14 -6.56 25.19 8.88
CA ASN A 14 -6.97 25.34 7.45
C ASN A 14 -6.81 24.01 6.68
N TRP A 15 -7.52 22.97 7.07
CA TRP A 15 -7.44 21.67 6.41
C TRP A 15 -7.75 21.73 4.89
N ARG A 16 -8.60 22.68 4.45
CA ARG A 16 -8.91 22.87 3.02
C ARG A 16 -7.71 23.34 2.23
N GLY A 17 -6.75 24.04 2.84
CA GLY A 17 -5.51 24.48 2.23
C GLY A 17 -4.65 23.34 1.72
N ALA A 18 -4.68 22.17 2.38
CA ALA A 18 -3.98 20.97 1.92
C ALA A 18 -4.48 20.52 0.54
N PHE A 19 -5.80 20.51 0.33
CA PHE A 19 -6.39 20.13 -0.97
C PHE A 19 -6.03 21.11 -2.09
N TRP A 20 -6.00 22.41 -1.79
CA TRP A 20 -5.55 23.42 -2.75
C TRP A 20 -4.08 23.28 -3.09
N ALA A 21 -3.23 22.95 -2.14
CA ALA A 21 -1.81 22.68 -2.38
C ALA A 21 -1.62 21.45 -3.31
N PHE A 22 -2.37 20.36 -3.09
CA PHE A 22 -2.34 19.19 -3.97
C PHE A 22 -2.93 19.48 -5.36
N ALA A 23 -3.99 20.29 -5.44
CA ALA A 23 -4.55 20.71 -6.71
C ALA A 23 -3.54 21.55 -7.53
N ALA A 24 -2.83 22.47 -6.88
CA ALA A 24 -1.77 23.26 -7.51
C ALA A 24 -0.61 22.37 -8.00
N GLN A 25 -0.19 21.40 -7.20
CA GLN A 25 0.83 20.42 -7.60
C GLN A 25 0.36 19.58 -8.81
N GLY A 26 -0.89 19.15 -8.84
CA GLY A 26 -1.49 18.44 -9.96
C GLY A 26 -1.51 19.30 -11.23
N LEU A 27 -1.87 20.57 -11.11
CA LEU A 27 -1.86 21.52 -12.23
C LEU A 27 -0.44 21.69 -12.80
N VAL A 28 0.56 21.89 -11.94
CA VAL A 28 1.97 21.97 -12.36
C VAL A 28 2.38 20.69 -13.11
N ALA A 29 2.01 19.51 -12.61
CA ALA A 29 2.33 18.24 -13.28
C ALA A 29 1.68 18.16 -14.67
N VAL A 30 0.40 18.57 -14.83
CA VAL A 30 -0.31 18.60 -16.12
C VAL A 30 0.33 19.57 -17.10
N LEU A 31 0.86 20.70 -16.64
CA LEU A 31 1.51 21.68 -17.51
C LEU A 31 2.92 21.25 -17.93
N VAL A 32 3.66 20.60 -17.05
CA VAL A 32 5.08 20.25 -17.25
C VAL A 32 5.24 18.88 -17.95
N ALA A 33 4.41 17.90 -17.64
CA ALA A 33 4.58 16.54 -18.16
C ALA A 33 4.40 16.41 -19.69
N PRO A 34 3.40 17.01 -20.36
CA PRO A 34 3.19 16.82 -21.79
C PRO A 34 4.38 17.26 -22.67
N PRO A 35 5.02 18.44 -22.45
CA PRO A 35 6.15 18.85 -23.28
C PRO A 35 7.37 17.93 -23.08
N LEU A 36 7.58 17.36 -21.89
CA LEU A 36 8.68 16.44 -21.61
C LEU A 36 8.44 15.05 -22.22
N LEU A 37 7.21 14.60 -22.30
CA LEU A 37 6.84 13.27 -22.76
C LEU A 37 6.58 13.18 -24.28
N ARG A 38 6.36 14.29 -24.97
CA ARG A 38 6.05 14.31 -26.42
C ARG A 38 7.03 13.53 -27.28
N ARG A 39 8.32 13.50 -26.94
CA ARG A 39 9.35 12.76 -27.70
C ARG A 39 9.26 11.24 -27.52
N GLN A 40 8.69 10.76 -26.42
CA GLN A 40 8.61 9.32 -26.12
C GLN A 40 7.35 8.66 -26.69
N PHE A 41 6.25 9.40 -26.85
CA PHE A 41 4.99 8.85 -27.37
C PHE A 41 4.99 8.60 -28.89
N GLN A 42 5.90 9.19 -29.65
CA GLN A 42 5.96 9.01 -31.12
C GLN A 42 6.48 7.63 -31.56
N THR A 43 6.98 6.80 -30.65
CA THR A 43 7.64 5.53 -31.00
C THR A 43 6.80 4.29 -30.68
N GLN A 44 5.68 4.41 -30.00
CA GLN A 44 4.78 3.27 -29.76
C GLN A 44 3.70 3.21 -30.83
N LYS A 45 3.84 2.24 -31.78
CA LYS A 45 2.73 1.80 -32.62
C LYS A 45 1.56 1.43 -31.71
N GLU A 46 0.45 2.16 -31.81
CA GLU A 46 -0.80 1.85 -31.11
C GLU A 46 -1.21 0.41 -31.46
N GLN A 47 -0.99 -0.51 -30.56
CA GLN A 47 -1.75 -1.76 -30.60
C GLN A 47 -3.18 -1.38 -30.22
N ASN A 48 -4.04 -1.39 -31.22
CA ASN A 48 -5.47 -1.05 -31.11
C ASN A 48 -6.23 -2.14 -30.32
N GLN A 49 -5.85 -2.32 -29.04
CA GLN A 49 -6.49 -3.25 -28.11
C GLN A 49 -7.64 -2.52 -27.41
N ARG A 50 -8.87 -2.96 -27.70
CA ARG A 50 -10.06 -2.42 -27.01
C ARG A 50 -9.87 -2.54 -25.49
N MET A 51 -9.99 -1.41 -24.78
CA MET A 51 -9.95 -1.39 -23.32
C MET A 51 -11.04 -2.30 -22.74
N PRO A 52 -10.70 -3.19 -21.78
CA PRO A 52 -11.68 -4.09 -21.15
C PRO A 52 -12.48 -3.36 -20.06
N LEU A 53 -13.27 -2.34 -20.45
CA LEU A 53 -14.01 -1.44 -19.54
C LEU A 53 -14.90 -2.19 -18.55
N ALA A 54 -15.59 -3.24 -19.00
CA ALA A 54 -16.45 -4.03 -18.10
C ALA A 54 -15.67 -4.69 -16.96
N ARG A 55 -14.46 -5.21 -17.23
CA ARG A 55 -13.61 -5.83 -16.20
C ARG A 55 -12.98 -4.78 -15.27
N LEU A 56 -12.59 -3.63 -15.83
CA LEU A 56 -12.13 -2.51 -15.00
C LEU A 56 -13.24 -1.98 -14.11
N GLY A 57 -14.47 -1.88 -14.64
CA GLY A 57 -15.66 -1.54 -13.85
C GLY A 57 -15.92 -2.55 -12.72
N LEU A 58 -15.84 -3.86 -13.03
CA LEU A 58 -16.00 -4.91 -12.03
C LEU A 58 -14.94 -4.81 -10.91
N LEU A 59 -13.67 -4.58 -11.25
CA LEU A 59 -12.61 -4.33 -10.27
C LEU A 59 -12.92 -3.09 -9.42
N GLY A 60 -13.34 -1.99 -10.06
CA GLY A 60 -13.71 -0.76 -9.37
C GLY A 60 -14.86 -0.97 -8.38
N VAL A 61 -15.94 -1.63 -8.80
CA VAL A 61 -17.08 -1.95 -7.92
C VAL A 61 -16.67 -2.86 -6.77
N ALA A 62 -15.83 -3.88 -7.03
CA ALA A 62 -15.31 -4.77 -6.00
C ALA A 62 -14.54 -4.01 -4.91
N VAL A 63 -13.61 -3.16 -5.33
CA VAL A 63 -12.81 -2.34 -4.41
C VAL A 63 -13.69 -1.34 -3.65
N LEU A 64 -14.61 -0.65 -4.32
CA LEU A 64 -15.54 0.29 -3.69
C LEU A 64 -16.43 -0.39 -2.66
N ALA A 65 -16.95 -1.58 -2.93
CA ALA A 65 -17.76 -2.35 -1.98
C ALA A 65 -16.97 -2.67 -0.69
N ILE A 66 -15.70 -3.09 -0.84
CA ILE A 66 -14.83 -3.38 0.32
C ILE A 66 -14.48 -2.09 1.06
N CYS A 67 -14.16 -1.00 0.35
CA CYS A 67 -13.88 0.28 0.98
C CYS A 67 -15.10 0.80 1.76
N GLN A 68 -16.29 0.67 1.20
CA GLN A 68 -17.53 1.07 1.87
C GLN A 68 -17.79 0.23 3.13
N ALA A 69 -17.44 -1.07 3.11
CA ALA A 69 -17.54 -1.92 4.31
C ALA A 69 -16.71 -1.37 5.49
N GLY A 70 -15.54 -0.81 5.22
CA GLY A 70 -14.66 -0.21 6.24
C GLY A 70 -15.21 1.04 6.92
N VAL A 71 -16.25 1.65 6.36
CA VAL A 71 -16.88 2.89 6.88
C VAL A 71 -18.24 2.63 7.53
N MET A 72 -18.82 1.44 7.31
CA MET A 72 -20.13 1.08 7.86
C MET A 72 -20.05 0.78 9.35
N THR A 73 -20.92 1.39 10.13
CA THR A 73 -21.09 1.12 11.58
C THR A 73 -21.85 -0.19 11.82
N SER A 74 -22.81 -0.54 10.93
CA SER A 74 -23.55 -1.80 11.03
C SER A 74 -22.68 -2.98 10.63
N THR A 75 -22.37 -3.86 11.58
CA THR A 75 -21.58 -5.09 11.38
C THR A 75 -22.14 -5.99 10.28
N VAL A 76 -23.46 -6.11 10.18
CA VAL A 76 -24.14 -6.94 9.16
C VAL A 76 -23.87 -6.33 7.77
N VAL A 77 -24.10 -5.03 7.60
CA VAL A 77 -23.87 -4.34 6.32
C VAL A 77 -22.40 -4.39 5.91
N ALA A 78 -21.49 -4.13 6.87
CA ALA A 78 -20.06 -4.21 6.65
C ALA A 78 -19.64 -5.63 6.17
N SER A 79 -20.14 -6.69 6.83
CA SER A 79 -19.84 -8.08 6.47
C SER A 79 -20.36 -8.44 5.09
N VAL A 80 -21.59 -8.04 4.74
CA VAL A 80 -22.19 -8.30 3.42
C VAL A 80 -21.42 -7.58 2.32
N LEU A 81 -21.09 -6.31 2.52
CA LEU A 81 -20.31 -5.53 1.55
C LEU A 81 -18.89 -6.08 1.37
N CYS A 82 -18.24 -6.47 2.46
CA CYS A 82 -16.91 -7.09 2.42
C CYS A 82 -16.94 -8.41 1.66
N ALA A 83 -17.84 -9.32 2.03
CA ALA A 83 -17.98 -10.61 1.38
C ALA A 83 -18.36 -10.46 -0.10
N GLY A 84 -19.32 -9.60 -0.42
CA GLY A 84 -19.72 -9.29 -1.80
C GLY A 84 -18.57 -8.71 -2.61
N GLY A 85 -17.84 -7.76 -2.05
CA GLY A 85 -16.66 -7.17 -2.71
C GLY A 85 -15.53 -8.17 -2.94
N VAL A 86 -15.26 -9.06 -1.99
CA VAL A 86 -14.28 -10.16 -2.16
C VAL A 86 -14.73 -11.12 -3.26
N LEU A 87 -16.00 -11.51 -3.30
CA LEU A 87 -16.53 -12.36 -4.36
C LEU A 87 -16.42 -11.70 -5.75
N LEU A 88 -16.72 -10.42 -5.87
CA LEU A 88 -16.55 -9.66 -7.11
C LEU A 88 -15.06 -9.57 -7.53
N LEU A 89 -14.14 -9.40 -6.57
CA LEU A 89 -12.70 -9.40 -6.84
C LEU A 89 -12.23 -10.76 -7.35
N LEU A 90 -12.68 -11.87 -6.73
CA LEU A 90 -12.38 -13.22 -7.19
C LEU A 90 -12.98 -13.49 -8.58
N ALA A 91 -14.21 -13.05 -8.83
CA ALA A 91 -14.86 -13.13 -10.14
C ALA A 91 -14.06 -12.33 -11.19
N PHE A 92 -13.62 -11.11 -10.87
CA PHE A 92 -12.75 -10.32 -11.74
C PHE A 92 -11.46 -11.08 -12.09
N LEU A 93 -10.74 -11.61 -11.09
CA LEU A 93 -9.50 -12.35 -11.31
C LEU A 93 -9.70 -13.58 -12.20
N LYS A 94 -10.79 -14.33 -12.00
CA LYS A 94 -11.14 -15.49 -12.82
C LYS A 94 -11.50 -15.11 -14.26
N LEU A 95 -12.30 -14.05 -14.46
CA LEU A 95 -12.68 -13.55 -15.77
C LEU A 95 -11.47 -12.96 -16.52
N ASP A 96 -10.60 -12.26 -15.84
CA ASP A 96 -9.38 -11.71 -16.45
C ASP A 96 -8.42 -12.82 -16.86
N ALA A 97 -8.20 -13.83 -16.02
CA ALA A 97 -7.34 -14.98 -16.31
C ALA A 97 -7.81 -15.79 -17.53
N GLY A 98 -9.14 -15.92 -17.76
CA GLY A 98 -9.72 -16.60 -18.90
C GLY A 98 -9.78 -15.79 -20.21
N SER A 99 -9.44 -14.50 -20.17
CA SER A 99 -9.62 -13.58 -21.31
C SER A 99 -8.42 -13.58 -22.23
N LYS A 100 -8.66 -13.44 -23.55
CA LYS A 100 -7.57 -13.23 -24.55
C LYS A 100 -6.83 -11.89 -24.34
N ASN A 101 -7.57 -10.83 -24.01
CA ASN A 101 -7.01 -9.50 -23.70
C ASN A 101 -7.00 -9.29 -22.17
N ARG A 102 -6.08 -9.95 -21.47
CA ARG A 102 -5.91 -9.83 -20.02
C ARG A 102 -5.36 -8.47 -19.63
N ILE A 103 -5.85 -7.96 -18.50
CA ILE A 103 -5.31 -6.75 -17.86
C ILE A 103 -3.99 -7.11 -17.15
N PHE A 104 -3.96 -8.27 -16.47
CA PHE A 104 -2.81 -8.74 -15.72
C PHE A 104 -2.03 -9.84 -16.48
N PRO A 105 -0.72 -9.98 -16.21
CA PRO A 105 0.09 -11.07 -16.75
C PRO A 105 -0.46 -12.44 -16.35
N GLN A 106 -0.10 -13.45 -17.13
CA GLN A 106 -0.51 -14.81 -16.84
C GLN A 106 0.06 -15.30 -15.50
N GLY A 107 -0.79 -15.90 -14.66
CA GLY A 107 -0.37 -16.42 -13.37
C GLY A 107 0.06 -15.34 -12.37
N VAL A 108 -0.51 -14.14 -12.47
CA VAL A 108 -0.19 -12.94 -11.70
C VAL A 108 -0.16 -13.13 -10.17
N LEU A 109 -1.00 -14.02 -9.65
CA LEU A 109 -1.05 -14.37 -8.22
C LEU A 109 -0.52 -15.79 -7.94
N ASN A 110 0.15 -16.42 -8.89
CA ASN A 110 0.73 -17.73 -8.66
C ASN A 110 2.03 -17.62 -7.86
N PRO A 111 2.05 -17.97 -6.56
CA PRO A 111 3.22 -17.82 -5.71
C PRO A 111 4.35 -18.82 -6.04
N ARG A 112 4.15 -19.68 -7.05
CA ARG A 112 5.18 -20.58 -7.56
C ARG A 112 6.07 -19.92 -8.62
N THR A 113 5.62 -18.82 -9.23
CA THR A 113 6.41 -18.03 -10.19
C THR A 113 7.08 -16.85 -9.46
N VAL A 114 8.22 -16.38 -10.00
CA VAL A 114 8.93 -15.21 -9.46
C VAL A 114 8.05 -13.96 -9.51
N SER A 115 7.40 -13.72 -10.66
CA SER A 115 6.52 -12.57 -10.86
C SER A 115 5.31 -12.59 -9.93
N GLY A 116 4.64 -13.75 -9.81
CA GLY A 116 3.51 -13.90 -8.91
C GLY A 116 3.91 -13.80 -7.43
N SER A 117 5.03 -14.42 -7.03
CA SER A 117 5.58 -14.25 -5.68
C SER A 117 5.88 -12.79 -5.36
N GLY A 118 6.45 -12.04 -6.33
CA GLY A 118 6.76 -10.62 -6.15
C GLY A 118 5.50 -9.77 -5.95
N LEU A 119 4.47 -10.00 -6.75
CA LEU A 119 3.20 -9.30 -6.60
C LEU A 119 2.48 -9.66 -5.29
N VAL A 120 2.48 -10.94 -4.90
CA VAL A 120 1.91 -11.36 -3.61
C VAL A 120 2.70 -10.75 -2.44
N MET A 121 4.03 -10.74 -2.49
CA MET A 121 4.87 -10.08 -1.48
C MET A 121 4.49 -8.61 -1.32
N MET A 122 4.50 -7.86 -2.43
CA MET A 122 4.18 -6.44 -2.41
C MET A 122 2.77 -6.20 -1.89
N SER A 123 1.77 -6.92 -2.42
CA SER A 123 0.38 -6.78 -2.01
C SER A 123 0.19 -7.04 -0.51
N SER A 124 0.76 -8.12 0.00
CA SER A 124 0.64 -8.48 1.43
C SER A 124 1.28 -7.43 2.34
N LEU A 125 2.49 -6.95 2.00
CA LEU A 125 3.18 -5.95 2.82
C LEU A 125 2.48 -4.59 2.76
N PHE A 126 2.04 -4.12 1.58
CA PHE A 126 1.31 -2.86 1.48
C PHE A 126 -0.05 -2.90 2.17
N MET A 127 -0.77 -4.03 2.05
CA MET A 127 -2.04 -4.21 2.75
C MET A 127 -1.86 -4.17 4.26
N ALA A 128 -0.78 -4.76 4.77
CA ALA A 128 -0.49 -4.80 6.20
C ALA A 128 -0.06 -3.44 6.77
N THR A 129 0.77 -2.69 6.04
CA THR A 129 1.40 -1.46 6.56
C THR A 129 0.54 -0.21 6.45
N ILE A 130 -0.49 -0.22 5.62
CA ILE A 130 -1.32 0.98 5.36
C ILE A 130 -2.03 1.50 6.62
N ALA A 131 -2.29 0.64 7.62
CA ALA A 131 -2.91 1.01 8.88
C ALA A 131 -2.16 2.16 9.57
N LEU A 132 -0.82 2.17 9.52
CA LEU A 132 -0.01 3.25 10.06
C LEU A 132 -0.32 4.60 9.41
N THR A 133 -0.48 4.63 8.10
CA THR A 133 -0.75 5.88 7.36
C THR A 133 -2.18 6.37 7.55
N VAL A 134 -3.16 5.46 7.65
CA VAL A 134 -4.59 5.80 7.72
C VAL A 134 -5.02 6.09 9.15
N TYR A 135 -4.70 5.21 10.08
CA TYR A 135 -5.12 5.34 11.49
C TYR A 135 -4.04 5.92 12.40
N GLY A 136 -2.76 5.82 12.02
CA GLY A 136 -1.64 6.28 12.84
C GLY A 136 -1.78 7.70 13.36
N PRO A 137 -2.07 8.73 12.52
CA PRO A 137 -2.20 10.10 12.99
C PRO A 137 -3.31 10.27 14.04
N LEU A 138 -4.47 9.67 13.81
CA LEU A 138 -5.61 9.74 14.72
C LEU A 138 -5.32 9.02 16.05
N LEU A 139 -4.73 7.83 15.99
CA LEU A 139 -4.35 7.07 17.18
C LEU A 139 -3.27 7.80 17.99
N MET A 140 -2.26 8.37 17.33
CA MET A 140 -1.24 9.18 18.00
C MET A 140 -1.83 10.42 18.66
N TYR A 141 -2.82 11.06 18.06
CA TYR A 141 -3.53 12.18 18.66
C TYR A 141 -4.33 11.76 19.91
N ILE A 142 -5.13 10.70 19.82
CA ILE A 142 -6.01 10.27 20.94
C ILE A 142 -5.17 9.69 22.09
N ILE A 143 -4.20 8.80 21.81
CA ILE A 143 -3.46 8.05 22.84
C ILE A 143 -2.38 8.94 23.49
N PHE A 144 -1.66 9.72 22.70
CA PHE A 144 -0.48 10.48 23.17
C PHE A 144 -0.67 12.00 23.17
N GLY A 145 -1.82 12.51 22.73
CA GLY A 145 -2.02 13.96 22.55
C GLY A 145 -1.09 14.58 21.48
N ALA A 146 -0.59 13.78 20.55
CA ALA A 146 0.35 14.24 19.54
C ALA A 146 -0.32 15.20 18.55
N GLU A 147 0.27 16.37 18.36
CA GLU A 147 -0.24 17.32 17.37
C GLU A 147 -0.22 16.71 15.95
N PRO A 148 -1.17 17.10 15.06
CA PRO A 148 -1.22 16.57 13.69
C PRO A 148 0.08 16.72 12.90
N LEU A 149 0.83 17.80 13.15
CA LEU A 149 2.12 18.03 12.52
C LEU A 149 3.17 17.02 12.97
N VAL A 150 3.21 16.68 14.27
CA VAL A 150 4.12 15.66 14.84
C VAL A 150 3.82 14.30 14.23
N ALA A 151 2.57 13.90 14.16
CA ALA A 151 2.14 12.68 13.49
C ALA A 151 2.52 12.67 12.01
N GLY A 152 2.37 13.80 11.32
CA GLY A 152 2.81 14.01 9.95
C GLY A 152 4.32 13.80 9.76
N TYR A 153 5.16 14.31 10.69
CA TYR A 153 6.61 14.08 10.67
C TYR A 153 6.94 12.59 10.86
N ILE A 154 6.31 11.91 11.81
CA ILE A 154 6.54 10.48 12.08
C ILE A 154 6.26 9.64 10.83
N ILE A 155 5.15 9.89 10.14
CA ILE A 155 4.83 9.18 8.90
C ILE A 155 5.77 9.58 7.75
N ALA A 156 6.21 10.84 7.70
CA ALA A 156 7.16 11.28 6.69
C ALA A 156 8.53 10.61 6.82
N LEU A 157 8.93 10.19 8.03
CA LEU A 157 10.17 9.44 8.26
C LEU A 157 10.16 8.08 7.53
N GLU A 158 9.00 7.43 7.36
CA GLU A 158 8.86 6.25 6.50
C GLU A 158 9.29 6.56 5.07
N SER A 159 8.77 7.64 4.49
CA SER A 159 9.10 8.07 3.13
C SER A 159 10.57 8.48 2.97
N LEU A 160 11.13 9.09 4.00
CA LEU A 160 12.53 9.47 4.04
C LEU A 160 13.44 8.23 4.10
N GLY A 161 13.16 7.30 5.01
CA GLY A 161 13.86 6.03 5.11
C GLY A 161 13.83 5.24 3.79
N TRP A 162 12.66 5.18 3.15
CA TRP A 162 12.51 4.58 1.83
C TRP A 162 13.42 5.25 0.79
N THR A 163 13.35 6.56 0.68
CA THR A 163 14.08 7.32 -0.34
C THR A 163 15.59 7.19 -0.17
N VAL A 164 16.09 7.39 1.05
CA VAL A 164 17.53 7.30 1.35
C VAL A 164 18.09 5.93 1.00
N VAL A 165 17.39 4.87 1.41
CA VAL A 165 17.87 3.51 1.17
C VAL A 165 17.70 3.11 -0.29
N ALA A 166 16.61 3.49 -0.96
CA ALA A 166 16.44 3.22 -2.39
C ALA A 166 17.55 3.86 -3.24
N ILE A 167 17.96 5.10 -2.91
CA ILE A 167 19.07 5.77 -3.59
C ILE A 167 20.40 5.07 -3.29
N SER A 168 20.66 4.77 -2.01
CA SER A 168 21.92 4.13 -1.57
C SER A 168 22.12 2.74 -2.16
N THR A 169 21.03 2.02 -2.45
CA THR A 169 21.08 0.67 -2.99
C THR A 169 20.92 0.60 -4.52
N SER A 170 20.71 1.73 -5.20
CA SER A 170 20.46 1.77 -6.66
C SER A 170 21.59 1.18 -7.52
N GLY A 171 22.83 1.27 -7.06
CA GLY A 171 24.03 0.81 -7.78
C GLY A 171 24.55 -0.59 -7.38
N VAL A 172 23.83 -1.34 -6.55
CA VAL A 172 24.32 -2.65 -6.09
C VAL A 172 24.33 -3.71 -7.20
N SER A 173 25.27 -4.66 -7.08
CA SER A 173 25.37 -5.77 -8.03
C SER A 173 24.16 -6.72 -7.93
N VAL A 174 23.82 -7.37 -9.04
CA VAL A 174 22.71 -8.34 -9.14
C VAL A 174 22.82 -9.47 -8.08
N ARG A 175 24.05 -9.82 -7.67
CA ARG A 175 24.30 -10.85 -6.64
C ARG A 175 23.80 -10.45 -5.25
N VAL A 176 23.70 -9.15 -4.97
CA VAL A 176 23.28 -8.61 -3.66
C VAL A 176 21.76 -8.41 -3.60
N GLU A 177 21.10 -8.18 -4.74
CA GLU A 177 19.65 -7.94 -4.83
C GLU A 177 18.80 -8.95 -4.02
N PRO A 178 19.05 -10.27 -4.07
CA PRO A 178 18.29 -11.26 -3.29
C PRO A 178 18.38 -11.04 -1.77
N ARG A 179 19.56 -10.64 -1.29
CA ARG A 179 19.77 -10.36 0.14
C ARG A 179 19.03 -9.11 0.57
N LEU A 180 19.02 -8.07 -0.27
CA LEU A 180 18.29 -6.83 0.00
C LEU A 180 16.77 -7.05 0.03
N ILE A 181 16.22 -7.86 -0.88
CA ILE A 181 14.80 -8.23 -0.87
C ILE A 181 14.43 -8.91 0.45
N ARG A 182 15.21 -9.89 0.90
CA ARG A 182 14.97 -10.60 2.17
C ARG A 182 15.10 -9.67 3.37
N LEU A 183 16.21 -8.94 3.45
CA LEU A 183 16.47 -8.02 4.55
C LEU A 183 15.39 -6.95 4.63
N GLY A 184 15.01 -6.36 3.49
CA GLY A 184 13.95 -5.37 3.43
C GLY A 184 12.61 -5.91 3.94
N SER A 185 12.21 -7.12 3.52
CA SER A 185 10.97 -7.74 4.01
C SER A 185 11.02 -8.06 5.52
N VAL A 186 12.19 -8.46 6.04
CA VAL A 186 12.39 -8.68 7.48
C VAL A 186 12.26 -7.37 8.25
N LEU A 187 12.87 -6.28 7.77
CA LEU A 187 12.76 -4.96 8.41
C LEU A 187 11.31 -4.47 8.47
N VAL A 188 10.56 -4.59 7.37
CA VAL A 188 9.11 -4.26 7.35
C VAL A 188 8.36 -5.10 8.39
N SER A 189 8.66 -6.40 8.46
CA SER A 189 7.99 -7.31 9.39
C SER A 189 8.30 -6.99 10.86
N ILE A 190 9.56 -6.73 11.18
CA ILE A 190 9.98 -6.34 12.54
C ILE A 190 9.30 -5.02 12.93
N SER A 191 9.25 -4.05 12.01
CA SER A 191 8.58 -2.77 12.27
C SER A 191 7.10 -2.97 12.57
N MET A 192 6.40 -3.78 11.79
CA MET A 192 4.98 -4.04 12.02
C MET A 192 4.72 -4.76 13.35
N VAL A 193 5.53 -5.77 13.68
CA VAL A 193 5.42 -6.45 14.99
C VAL A 193 5.74 -5.50 16.13
N GLY A 194 6.75 -4.64 15.96
CA GLY A 194 7.08 -3.61 16.95
C GLY A 194 5.95 -2.59 17.15
N LEU A 195 5.22 -2.22 16.09
CA LEU A 195 4.09 -1.30 16.15
C LEU A 195 2.88 -1.90 16.91
N ILE A 196 2.74 -3.21 17.02
CA ILE A 196 1.71 -3.85 17.87
C ILE A 196 1.86 -3.40 19.33
N TYR A 197 3.09 -3.22 19.79
CA TYR A 197 3.38 -2.70 21.13
C TYR A 197 3.47 -1.18 21.15
N ALA A 198 4.20 -0.60 20.18
CA ALA A 198 4.55 0.82 20.21
C ALA A 198 3.34 1.73 20.03
N MET A 199 2.36 1.35 19.20
CA MET A 199 1.21 2.21 18.92
C MET A 199 0.23 2.31 20.08
N PRO A 200 -0.15 1.23 20.81
CA PRO A 200 -1.06 1.37 21.94
C PRO A 200 -0.40 1.90 23.22
N SER A 201 0.90 1.68 23.46
CA SER A 201 1.49 1.95 24.77
C SER A 201 2.97 2.34 24.78
N GLY A 202 3.62 2.36 23.62
CA GLY A 202 5.03 2.73 23.53
C GLY A 202 5.26 4.25 23.43
N PRO A 203 6.49 4.72 23.56
CA PRO A 203 6.80 6.13 23.38
C PRO A 203 6.79 6.52 21.88
N LEU A 204 6.42 7.77 21.58
CA LEU A 204 6.33 8.29 20.18
C LEU A 204 7.64 8.14 19.39
N TRP A 205 8.80 8.26 20.05
CA TRP A 205 10.10 8.05 19.38
C TRP A 205 10.26 6.62 18.83
N LEU A 206 9.67 5.63 19.51
CA LEU A 206 9.71 4.23 19.05
C LEU A 206 8.83 4.05 17.80
N ILE A 207 7.67 4.70 17.74
CA ILE A 207 6.82 4.72 16.54
C ILE A 207 7.59 5.35 15.37
N ALA A 208 8.26 6.48 15.62
CA ALA A 208 9.09 7.15 14.63
C ALA A 208 10.24 6.27 14.11
N LEU A 209 10.94 5.59 15.02
CA LEU A 209 12.01 4.65 14.68
C LEU A 209 11.49 3.49 13.82
N LEU A 210 10.40 2.85 14.25
CA LEU A 210 9.79 1.72 13.53
C LEU A 210 9.26 2.15 12.17
N SER A 211 8.66 3.33 12.05
CA SER A 211 8.23 3.90 10.76
C SER A 211 9.42 4.10 9.82
N THR A 212 10.53 4.62 10.34
CA THR A 212 11.77 4.79 9.56
C THR A 212 12.31 3.44 9.07
N ILE A 213 12.43 2.46 9.96
CA ILE A 213 12.91 1.10 9.63
C ILE A 213 11.99 0.43 8.60
N MET A 214 10.68 0.62 8.70
CA MET A 214 9.71 0.13 7.72
C MET A 214 9.95 0.74 6.35
N GLY A 215 10.14 2.04 6.27
CA GLY A 215 10.51 2.73 5.03
C GLY A 215 11.82 2.23 4.45
N MET A 216 12.87 2.05 5.27
CA MET A 216 14.15 1.47 4.84
C MET A 216 13.95 0.07 4.25
N GLY A 217 13.10 -0.75 4.86
CA GLY A 217 12.76 -2.09 4.36
C GLY A 217 12.12 -2.06 2.97
N PHE A 218 11.19 -1.16 2.73
CA PHE A 218 10.61 -0.94 1.41
C PHE A 218 11.64 -0.40 0.42
N GLY A 219 12.49 0.55 0.82
CA GLY A 219 13.57 1.09 -0.02
C GLY A 219 14.54 0.02 -0.50
N MET A 220 14.87 -0.96 0.37
CA MET A 220 15.73 -2.09 0.02
C MET A 220 15.09 -3.07 -0.97
N SER A 221 13.77 -3.25 -0.94
CA SER A 221 13.12 -4.36 -1.65
C SER A 221 12.37 -3.93 -2.90
N TRP A 222 11.72 -2.76 -2.91
CA TRP A 222 10.77 -2.34 -3.93
C TRP A 222 11.31 -2.40 -5.36
N SER A 223 12.43 -1.73 -5.63
CA SER A 223 12.99 -1.61 -6.97
C SER A 223 13.44 -2.96 -7.53
N PHE A 224 14.03 -3.81 -6.68
CA PHE A 224 14.53 -5.12 -7.09
C PHE A 224 13.40 -6.12 -7.32
N VAL A 225 12.36 -6.10 -6.49
CA VAL A 225 11.16 -6.94 -6.70
C VAL A 225 10.45 -6.51 -7.98
N SER A 226 10.26 -5.20 -8.21
CA SER A 226 9.67 -4.68 -9.45
C SER A 226 10.45 -5.11 -10.69
N LYS A 227 11.78 -4.99 -10.66
CA LYS A 227 12.67 -5.45 -11.72
C LYS A 227 12.49 -6.95 -11.99
N ARG A 228 12.45 -7.79 -10.94
CA ARG A 228 12.27 -9.24 -11.07
C ARG A 228 10.90 -9.63 -11.60
N ILE A 229 9.83 -8.93 -11.20
CA ILE A 229 8.49 -9.15 -11.74
C ILE A 229 8.49 -8.94 -13.26
N ILE A 230 9.07 -7.85 -13.74
CA ILE A 230 9.10 -7.50 -15.16
C ILE A 230 10.04 -8.41 -15.96
N ALA A 231 11.19 -8.78 -15.38
CA ALA A 231 12.17 -9.62 -16.06
C ALA A 231 11.74 -11.09 -16.23
N ASN A 232 10.84 -11.58 -15.36
CA ASN A 232 10.39 -12.99 -15.36
C ASN A 232 9.04 -13.22 -16.04
N VAL A 233 8.61 -12.31 -16.89
CA VAL A 233 7.47 -12.50 -17.81
C VAL A 233 7.96 -12.48 -19.26
N SER A 234 7.14 -13.01 -20.18
CA SER A 234 7.45 -12.94 -21.61
C SER A 234 7.55 -11.48 -22.08
N GLU A 235 8.32 -11.24 -23.14
CA GLU A 235 8.49 -9.89 -23.69
C GLU A 235 7.16 -9.22 -24.05
N ALA A 236 6.20 -9.99 -24.59
CA ALA A 236 4.86 -9.52 -24.91
C ALA A 236 4.04 -9.10 -23.68
N GLU A 237 4.39 -9.59 -22.49
CA GLU A 237 3.68 -9.28 -21.23
C GLU A 237 4.40 -8.24 -20.36
N ARG A 238 5.61 -7.79 -20.70
CA ARG A 238 6.39 -6.83 -19.90
C ARG A 238 5.65 -5.52 -19.62
N THR A 239 4.98 -4.97 -20.62
CA THR A 239 4.18 -3.75 -20.47
C THR A 239 3.03 -3.97 -19.49
N LYS A 240 2.33 -5.12 -19.58
CA LYS A 240 1.26 -5.48 -18.65
C LYS A 240 1.78 -5.70 -17.22
N ALA A 241 2.91 -6.36 -17.09
CA ALA A 241 3.55 -6.58 -15.79
C ALA A 241 3.95 -5.25 -15.12
N SER A 242 4.55 -4.35 -15.88
CA SER A 242 4.91 -3.01 -15.41
C SER A 242 3.69 -2.21 -14.93
N ALA A 243 2.60 -2.21 -15.71
CA ALA A 243 1.35 -1.54 -15.35
C ALA A 243 0.61 -2.21 -14.16
N SER A 244 0.81 -3.52 -13.96
CA SER A 244 0.18 -4.27 -12.87
C SER A 244 0.73 -3.90 -11.50
N ILE A 245 2.02 -3.61 -11.38
CA ILE A 245 2.68 -3.32 -10.10
C ILE A 245 1.98 -2.19 -9.34
N PRO A 246 1.84 -0.96 -9.91
CA PRO A 246 1.16 0.13 -9.21
C PRO A 246 -0.33 -0.16 -8.98
N THR A 247 -0.99 -0.91 -9.87
CA THR A 247 -2.40 -1.30 -9.70
C THR A 247 -2.56 -2.21 -8.49
N PHE A 248 -1.76 -3.27 -8.38
CA PHE A 248 -1.78 -4.16 -7.21
C PHE A 248 -1.47 -3.41 -5.93
N MET A 249 -0.49 -2.51 -5.94
CA MET A 249 -0.16 -1.68 -4.79
C MET A 249 -1.38 -0.86 -4.33
N ARG A 250 -2.05 -0.15 -5.24
CA ARG A 250 -3.20 0.71 -4.91
C ARG A 250 -4.40 -0.09 -4.41
N VAL A 251 -4.72 -1.21 -5.07
CA VAL A 251 -5.78 -2.13 -4.63
C VAL A 251 -5.45 -2.69 -3.24
N SER A 252 -4.23 -3.12 -3.00
CA SER A 252 -3.80 -3.64 -1.70
C SER A 252 -3.90 -2.60 -0.58
N MET A 253 -3.49 -1.35 -0.85
CA MET A 253 -3.64 -0.25 0.10
C MET A 253 -5.13 0.02 0.39
N ALA A 254 -5.99 0.03 -0.63
CA ALA A 254 -7.42 0.22 -0.44
C ALA A 254 -8.05 -0.91 0.40
N LEU A 255 -7.72 -2.17 0.10
CA LEU A 255 -8.16 -3.33 0.87
C LEU A 255 -7.65 -3.29 2.32
N GLY A 256 -6.38 -2.96 2.51
CA GLY A 256 -5.80 -2.83 3.85
C GLY A 256 -6.46 -1.72 4.67
N SER A 257 -6.73 -0.55 4.05
CA SER A 257 -7.46 0.55 4.69
C SER A 257 -8.87 0.13 5.11
N ALA A 258 -9.58 -0.56 4.23
CA ALA A 258 -10.93 -1.06 4.52
C ALA A 258 -10.93 -2.09 5.66
N LEU A 259 -10.00 -3.04 5.64
CA LEU A 259 -9.83 -4.02 6.73
C LEU A 259 -9.48 -3.33 8.05
N SER A 260 -8.61 -2.32 8.04
CA SER A 260 -8.31 -1.52 9.23
C SER A 260 -9.57 -0.82 9.76
N GLY A 261 -10.42 -0.29 8.86
CA GLY A 261 -11.71 0.31 9.23
C GLY A 261 -12.69 -0.68 9.86
N ILE A 262 -12.80 -1.86 9.26
CA ILE A 262 -13.62 -2.95 9.81
C ILE A 262 -13.10 -3.31 11.21
N ILE A 263 -11.79 -3.50 11.39
CA ILE A 263 -11.17 -3.84 12.68
C ILE A 263 -11.45 -2.72 13.71
N ALA A 264 -11.27 -1.46 13.34
CA ALA A 264 -11.54 -0.33 14.22
C ALA A 264 -13.00 -0.30 14.69
N ASN A 265 -13.95 -0.48 13.76
CA ASN A 265 -15.38 -0.50 14.09
C ASN A 265 -15.75 -1.69 14.98
N PHE A 266 -15.22 -2.90 14.72
CA PHE A 266 -15.42 -4.07 15.59
C PHE A 266 -14.80 -3.89 16.99
N SER A 267 -13.78 -3.05 17.11
CA SER A 267 -13.15 -2.72 18.39
C SER A 267 -13.87 -1.59 19.14
N GLY A 268 -15.03 -1.14 18.65
CA GLY A 268 -15.88 -0.13 19.31
C GLY A 268 -15.53 1.32 19.00
N PHE A 269 -14.62 1.59 18.07
CA PHE A 269 -14.13 2.94 17.78
C PHE A 269 -15.19 3.89 17.22
N SER A 270 -16.26 3.37 16.61
CA SER A 270 -17.39 4.17 16.12
C SER A 270 -18.33 4.64 17.22
N GLU A 271 -18.33 3.99 18.39
CA GLU A 271 -19.23 4.27 19.52
C GLU A 271 -18.51 5.07 20.61
N ASP A 272 -17.23 4.79 20.84
CA ASP A 272 -16.41 5.44 21.85
C ASP A 272 -14.99 5.69 21.30
N SER A 273 -14.49 6.91 21.46
CA SER A 273 -13.13 7.32 21.11
C SER A 273 -12.27 7.58 22.35
N SER A 274 -12.55 6.90 23.47
CA SER A 274 -11.71 6.94 24.67
C SER A 274 -10.30 6.40 24.38
N VAL A 275 -9.35 6.77 25.23
CA VAL A 275 -7.95 6.30 25.10
C VAL A 275 -7.87 4.78 25.17
N GLU A 276 -8.67 4.15 26.03
CA GLU A 276 -8.68 2.69 26.17
C GLU A 276 -9.15 1.99 24.89
N VAL A 277 -10.23 2.46 24.29
CA VAL A 277 -10.72 1.94 23.00
C VAL A 277 -9.70 2.20 21.90
N ALA A 278 -9.08 3.38 21.85
CA ALA A 278 -8.07 3.72 20.87
C ALA A 278 -6.83 2.82 21.00
N GLN A 279 -6.41 2.45 22.21
CA GLN A 279 -5.33 1.50 22.47
C GLN A 279 -5.68 0.09 21.98
N ASN A 280 -6.92 -0.36 22.23
CA ASN A 280 -7.40 -1.65 21.72
C ASN A 280 -7.44 -1.67 20.17
N VAL A 281 -7.94 -0.62 19.55
CA VAL A 281 -7.93 -0.44 18.09
C VAL A 281 -6.50 -0.44 17.56
N ALA A 282 -5.59 0.29 18.21
CA ALA A 282 -4.19 0.33 17.85
C ALA A 282 -3.56 -1.07 17.85
N PHE A 283 -3.79 -1.85 18.89
CA PHE A 283 -3.32 -3.23 18.96
C PHE A 283 -3.84 -4.07 17.80
N TRP A 284 -5.16 -4.11 17.58
CA TRP A 284 -5.76 -4.98 16.56
C TRP A 284 -5.49 -4.52 15.12
N CYS A 285 -5.37 -3.22 14.87
CA CYS A 285 -5.02 -2.67 13.55
C CYS A 285 -3.60 -3.07 13.08
N PHE A 286 -2.73 -3.53 13.98
CA PHE A 286 -1.43 -4.07 13.61
C PHE A 286 -1.38 -5.59 13.78
N ALA A 287 -1.93 -6.16 14.85
CA ALA A 287 -1.88 -7.58 15.15
C ALA A 287 -2.64 -8.44 14.11
N ALA A 288 -3.80 -7.98 13.64
CA ALA A 288 -4.60 -8.71 12.67
C ALA A 288 -3.91 -8.88 11.29
N PHE A 289 -2.92 -8.06 10.99
CA PHE A 289 -2.16 -8.15 9.73
C PHE A 289 -0.93 -9.05 9.80
N VAL A 290 -0.60 -9.63 10.97
CA VAL A 290 0.53 -10.56 11.11
C VAL A 290 0.50 -11.70 10.10
N PRO A 291 -0.64 -12.36 9.80
CA PRO A 291 -0.67 -13.39 8.76
C PRO A 291 -0.24 -12.89 7.38
N LEU A 292 -0.61 -11.66 7.00
CA LEU A 292 -0.19 -11.06 5.73
C LEU A 292 1.31 -10.77 5.71
N ILE A 293 1.89 -10.36 6.82
CA ILE A 293 3.33 -10.17 6.96
C ILE A 293 4.08 -11.48 6.77
N LEU A 294 3.59 -12.57 7.34
CA LEU A 294 4.18 -13.91 7.16
C LEU A 294 4.10 -14.36 5.70
N VAL A 295 2.99 -14.08 5.01
CA VAL A 295 2.85 -14.33 3.55
C VAL A 295 3.88 -13.48 2.78
N GLY A 296 4.03 -12.20 3.12
CA GLY A 296 5.02 -11.30 2.53
C GLY A 296 6.45 -11.81 2.71
N LEU A 297 6.82 -12.23 3.91
CA LEU A 297 8.12 -12.82 4.23
C LEU A 297 8.38 -14.11 3.43
N PHE A 298 7.43 -15.03 3.45
CA PHE A 298 7.56 -16.30 2.73
C PHE A 298 7.76 -16.09 1.22
N THR A 299 6.97 -15.19 0.63
CA THR A 299 7.07 -14.88 -0.80
C THR A 299 8.33 -14.09 -1.14
N ALA A 300 8.86 -13.24 -0.24
CA ALA A 300 10.16 -12.60 -0.40
C ALA A 300 11.31 -13.59 -0.57
N TRP A 301 11.30 -14.69 0.20
CA TRP A 301 12.28 -15.77 0.05
C TRP A 301 12.17 -16.48 -1.30
N ARG A 302 10.97 -16.60 -1.87
CA ARG A 302 10.76 -17.18 -3.21
C ARG A 302 11.22 -16.26 -4.33
N VAL A 303 10.87 -14.96 -4.25
CA VAL A 303 11.31 -13.95 -5.23
C VAL A 303 12.82 -13.81 -5.27
N SER A 304 13.48 -14.06 -4.16
CA SER A 304 14.92 -13.88 -3.99
C SER A 304 15.76 -15.11 -4.39
N ARG A 305 15.12 -16.19 -4.78
CA ARG A 305 15.80 -17.36 -5.37
C ARG A 305 16.04 -17.15 -6.87
#